data_0151d9be377d97eecdef4321a5daff78
#
_entry.id   0151d9be377d97eecdef4321a5daff78
#
_cell.length_a   1.000
_cell.length_b   1.000
_cell.length_c   1.000
_cell.angle_alpha   90.00
_cell.angle_beta   90.00
_cell.angle_gamma   90.00
#
_symmetry.space_group_name_H-M   'P 1'
#
loop_
_entity.id
_entity.type
_entity.pdbx_description
1 polymer ?
#
loop_
_entity_poly.entity_id
_entity_poly.type
_entity_poly.pdbx_seq_one_letter_code
_entity_poly.pdbx_strand_id
1 'polypeptide(L)'
;MKYIEKGESPRSLEEYKTTEGASFKDLDKNHTSIKREIKNSLIAEQGGICCYCGTRIDRTNSMIEHFKPKDENLFPELQLEYSNLLASCLGGQIDRQTNRRFPLCCDANKKNRVIEVSPTDPDCESYFEYDD
;
A
#
# COMPACT_ATOMS: atom_id res chain seq x y z
N MET A 1 -1.89 -10.90 9.26
CA MET A 1 -2.69 -10.04 8.36
C MET A 1 -4.05 -9.80 8.97
N LYS A 2 -4.38 -8.56 9.22
CA LYS A 2 -5.68 -8.16 9.76
C LYS A 2 -6.60 -7.74 8.62
N TYR A 3 -7.90 -8.02 8.74
CA TYR A 3 -8.89 -7.54 7.77
C TYR A 3 -8.97 -6.00 7.78
N ILE A 4 -8.95 -5.41 6.60
CA ILE A 4 -9.09 -3.97 6.40
C ILE A 4 -10.38 -3.70 5.67
N GLU A 5 -11.30 -2.96 6.32
CA GLU A 5 -12.51 -2.48 5.66
C GLU A 5 -12.17 -1.19 4.92
N LYS A 6 -12.25 -1.22 3.58
CA LYS A 6 -11.92 -0.07 2.76
C LYS A 6 -12.96 1.03 2.92
N GLY A 7 -12.47 2.25 3.21
CA GLY A 7 -13.29 3.45 3.24
C GLY A 7 -13.44 4.07 1.85
N GLU A 8 -13.97 5.29 1.81
CA GLU A 8 -14.12 6.03 0.56
C GLU A 8 -12.78 6.55 0.05
N SER A 9 -12.64 6.57 -1.27
CA SER A 9 -11.48 7.16 -1.92
C SER A 9 -11.42 8.66 -1.65
N PRO A 10 -10.22 9.22 -1.39
CA PRO A 10 -10.06 10.67 -1.26
C PRO A 10 -10.55 11.39 -2.53
N ARG A 11 -11.25 12.51 -2.34
CA ARG A 11 -11.78 13.29 -3.44
C ARG A 11 -10.68 13.77 -4.39
N SER A 12 -9.54 14.17 -3.84
CA SER A 12 -8.39 14.60 -4.64
C SER A 12 -7.89 13.52 -5.59
N LEU A 13 -7.90 12.25 -5.15
CA LEU A 13 -7.53 11.13 -6.01
C LEU A 13 -8.55 10.95 -7.14
N GLU A 14 -9.84 11.00 -6.82
CA GLU A 14 -10.89 10.85 -7.83
C GLU A 14 -10.86 11.98 -8.86
N GLU A 15 -10.59 13.20 -8.44
CA GLU A 15 -10.41 14.33 -9.34
C GLU A 15 -9.17 14.16 -10.23
N TYR A 16 -8.05 13.70 -9.64
CA TYR A 16 -6.83 13.46 -10.41
C TYR A 16 -7.03 12.38 -11.48
N LYS A 17 -7.80 11.33 -11.19
CA LYS A 17 -8.06 10.24 -12.13
C LYS A 17 -8.73 10.71 -13.42
N THR A 18 -9.41 11.86 -13.40
CA THR A 18 -10.08 12.42 -14.58
C THR A 18 -9.12 13.20 -15.49
N THR A 19 -7.90 13.43 -15.06
CA THR A 19 -6.93 14.19 -15.86
C THR A 19 -6.34 13.29 -16.95
N GLU A 20 -6.03 13.90 -18.10
CA GLU A 20 -5.39 13.19 -19.20
C GLU A 20 -3.98 12.76 -18.81
N GLY A 21 -3.64 11.51 -19.09
CA GLY A 21 -2.32 10.96 -18.76
C GLY A 21 -2.12 10.65 -17.28
N ALA A 22 -3.19 10.58 -16.49
CA ALA A 22 -3.10 10.24 -15.08
C ALA A 22 -2.42 8.88 -14.86
N SER A 23 -1.39 8.85 -13.99
CA SER A 23 -0.68 7.63 -13.63
C SER A 23 -0.18 7.74 -12.20
N PHE A 24 0.09 6.60 -11.56
CA PHE A 24 0.65 6.60 -10.21
C PHE A 24 2.06 7.20 -10.20
N LYS A 25 2.85 6.94 -11.23
CA LYS A 25 4.19 7.50 -11.35
C LYS A 25 4.18 9.03 -11.38
N ASP A 26 3.27 9.62 -12.15
CA ASP A 26 3.10 11.07 -12.20
C ASP A 26 2.59 11.62 -10.86
N LEU A 27 1.61 10.95 -10.26
CA LEU A 27 1.08 11.33 -8.95
C LEU A 27 2.17 11.32 -7.89
N ASP A 28 2.95 10.26 -7.84
CA ASP A 28 4.04 10.10 -6.88
C ASP A 28 5.11 11.18 -7.03
N LYS A 29 5.44 11.53 -8.26
CA LYS A 29 6.51 12.47 -8.57
C LYS A 29 6.07 13.94 -8.49
N ASN A 30 4.87 14.27 -8.99
CA ASN A 30 4.45 15.65 -9.21
C ASN A 30 3.26 16.11 -8.37
N HIS A 31 2.60 15.21 -7.64
CA HIS A 31 1.37 15.50 -6.88
C HIS A 31 1.49 15.03 -5.43
N THR A 32 2.49 15.58 -4.72
CA THR A 32 2.79 15.16 -3.34
C THR A 32 1.66 15.41 -2.36
N SER A 33 0.84 16.46 -2.57
CA SER A 33 -0.31 16.74 -1.70
C SER A 33 -1.39 15.68 -1.83
N ILE A 34 -1.66 15.20 -3.04
CA ILE A 34 -2.62 14.13 -3.29
C ILE A 34 -2.11 12.83 -2.68
N LYS A 35 -0.84 12.52 -2.89
CA LYS A 35 -0.21 11.33 -2.30
C LYS A 35 -0.32 11.34 -0.78
N ARG A 36 -0.12 12.51 -0.15
CA ARG A 36 -0.26 12.66 1.30
C ARG A 36 -1.67 12.37 1.78
N GLU A 37 -2.67 12.88 1.09
CA GLU A 37 -4.07 12.62 1.44
C GLU A 37 -4.42 11.14 1.30
N ILE A 38 -3.96 10.48 0.25
CA ILE A 38 -4.14 9.04 0.07
C ILE A 38 -3.51 8.28 1.24
N LYS A 39 -2.26 8.59 1.56
CA LYS A 39 -1.53 7.91 2.64
C LYS A 39 -2.20 8.10 3.99
N ASN A 40 -2.63 9.31 4.31
CA ASN A 40 -3.34 9.60 5.55
C ASN A 40 -4.64 8.81 5.65
N SER A 41 -5.40 8.72 4.55
CA SER A 41 -6.65 7.97 4.50
C SER A 41 -6.40 6.47 4.70
N LEU A 42 -5.39 5.92 4.04
CA LEU A 42 -5.02 4.51 4.17
C LEU A 42 -4.61 4.15 5.60
N ILE A 43 -3.77 4.97 6.21
CA ILE A 43 -3.31 4.75 7.60
C ILE A 43 -4.49 4.79 8.56
N ALA A 44 -5.39 5.77 8.39
CA ALA A 44 -6.57 5.91 9.25
C ALA A 44 -7.49 4.70 9.15
N GLU A 45 -7.79 4.22 7.94
CA GLU A 45 -8.68 3.07 7.76
C GLU A 45 -8.05 1.76 8.28
N GLN A 46 -6.71 1.69 8.33
CA GLN A 46 -5.98 0.52 8.84
C GLN A 46 -5.71 0.57 10.35
N GLY A 47 -6.16 1.63 11.04
CA GLY A 47 -5.91 1.78 12.46
C GLY A 47 -4.45 2.03 12.82
N GLY A 48 -3.66 2.57 11.89
CA GLY A 48 -2.26 2.90 12.13
C GLY A 48 -1.31 1.70 12.11
N ILE A 49 -1.67 0.62 11.42
CA ILE A 49 -0.82 -0.57 11.34
C ILE A 49 -0.58 -0.98 9.88
N CYS A 50 0.57 -1.60 9.63
CA CYS A 50 0.94 -2.13 8.31
C CYS A 50 -0.09 -3.17 7.85
N CYS A 51 -0.49 -3.09 6.58
CA CYS A 51 -1.49 -3.99 6.00
C CYS A 51 -1.07 -5.46 6.00
N TYR A 52 0.22 -5.76 6.05
CA TYR A 52 0.73 -7.14 6.01
C TYR A 52 1.17 -7.65 7.37
N CYS A 53 2.06 -6.95 8.06
CA CYS A 53 2.68 -7.47 9.28
C CYS A 53 2.07 -6.93 10.59
N GLY A 54 1.22 -5.91 10.52
CA GLY A 54 0.57 -5.33 11.69
C GLY A 54 1.47 -4.42 12.52
N THR A 55 2.69 -4.16 12.08
CA THR A 55 3.57 -3.20 12.76
C THR A 55 2.96 -1.81 12.73
N ARG A 56 3.12 -1.05 13.80
CA ARG A 56 2.61 0.32 13.88
C ARG A 56 3.29 1.21 12.84
N ILE A 57 2.50 1.95 12.09
CA ILE A 57 3.00 2.85 11.04
C ILE A 57 2.42 4.25 11.20
N ASP A 58 3.16 5.23 10.67
CA ASP A 58 2.70 6.59 10.50
C ASP A 58 3.09 7.08 9.09
N ARG A 59 2.85 8.34 8.80
CA ARG A 59 3.13 8.90 7.48
C ARG A 59 4.61 8.85 7.09
N THR A 60 5.52 8.88 8.07
CA THR A 60 6.97 8.97 7.83
C THR A 60 7.63 7.61 7.64
N ASN A 61 7.06 6.54 8.21
CA ASN A 61 7.65 5.20 8.17
C ASN A 61 6.82 4.20 7.35
N SER A 62 6.05 4.68 6.41
CA SER A 62 5.16 3.86 5.59
C SER A 62 5.23 4.25 4.13
N MET A 63 4.68 3.39 3.29
CA MET A 63 4.57 3.62 1.85
C MET A 63 3.21 3.14 1.35
N ILE A 64 2.80 3.67 0.19
CA ILE A 64 1.58 3.22 -0.49
C ILE A 64 1.91 1.92 -1.22
N GLU A 65 1.16 0.87 -0.88
CA GLU A 65 1.29 -0.44 -1.48
C GLU A 65 0.17 -0.65 -2.50
N HIS A 66 0.53 -1.23 -3.64
CA HIS A 66 -0.43 -1.73 -4.63
C HIS A 66 -0.58 -3.22 -4.40
N PHE A 67 -1.75 -3.69 -3.95
CA PHE A 67 -1.95 -5.12 -3.70
C PHE A 67 -1.72 -5.92 -4.98
N LYS A 68 -2.35 -5.52 -6.08
CA LYS A 68 -1.95 -5.98 -7.42
C LYS A 68 -0.94 -4.99 -7.95
N PRO A 69 0.27 -5.45 -8.33
CA PRO A 69 1.37 -4.56 -8.68
C PRO A 69 1.01 -3.49 -9.72
N LYS A 70 1.61 -2.31 -9.57
CA LYS A 70 1.40 -1.17 -10.49
C LYS A 70 2.14 -1.30 -11.82
N ASP A 71 2.79 -2.42 -12.07
CA ASP A 71 3.47 -2.69 -13.32
C ASP A 71 2.51 -2.56 -14.49
N GLU A 72 2.85 -1.72 -15.47
CA GLU A 72 1.99 -1.42 -16.62
C GLU A 72 1.67 -2.65 -17.48
N ASN A 73 2.51 -3.68 -17.43
CA ASN A 73 2.32 -4.91 -18.17
C ASN A 73 1.42 -5.92 -17.47
N LEU A 74 1.09 -5.69 -16.18
CA LEU A 74 0.27 -6.59 -15.37
C LEU A 74 -1.12 -6.02 -15.11
N PHE A 75 -1.23 -4.92 -14.36
CA PHE A 75 -2.52 -4.38 -13.91
C PHE A 75 -2.57 -2.86 -14.05
N PRO A 76 -2.43 -2.30 -15.28
CA PRO A 76 -2.38 -0.85 -15.45
C PRO A 76 -3.65 -0.12 -14.99
N GLU A 77 -4.82 -0.78 -15.13
CA GLU A 77 -6.10 -0.21 -14.75
C GLU A 77 -6.29 -0.07 -13.24
N LEU A 78 -5.47 -0.77 -12.43
CA LEU A 78 -5.59 -0.78 -10.98
C LEU A 78 -4.63 0.16 -10.28
N GLN A 79 -3.77 0.86 -11.03
CA GLN A 79 -2.71 1.68 -10.43
C GLN A 79 -3.23 2.87 -9.62
N LEU A 80 -4.41 3.40 -9.95
CA LEU A 80 -5.03 4.54 -9.26
C LEU A 80 -6.34 4.17 -8.56
N GLU A 81 -6.69 2.89 -8.51
CA GLU A 81 -7.89 2.43 -7.82
C GLU A 81 -7.64 2.35 -6.31
N TYR A 82 -8.37 3.14 -5.54
CA TYR A 82 -8.20 3.19 -4.08
C TYR A 82 -8.39 1.82 -3.43
N SER A 83 -9.31 1.01 -3.96
CA SER A 83 -9.55 -0.35 -3.47
C SER A 83 -8.34 -1.27 -3.59
N ASN A 84 -7.39 -0.92 -4.47
CA ASN A 84 -6.14 -1.67 -4.67
C ASN A 84 -4.97 -1.07 -3.85
N LEU A 85 -5.20 0.03 -3.13
CA LEU A 85 -4.14 0.73 -2.39
C LEU A 85 -4.21 0.40 -0.90
N LEU A 86 -3.05 0.21 -0.31
CA LEU A 86 -2.89 -0.09 1.11
C LEU A 86 -1.68 0.68 1.64
N ALA A 87 -1.57 0.81 2.96
CA ALA A 87 -0.37 1.36 3.58
C ALA A 87 0.47 0.22 4.17
N SER A 88 1.74 0.19 3.83
CA SER A 88 2.69 -0.83 4.26
C SER A 88 3.87 -0.17 4.99
N CYS A 89 4.52 -0.92 5.89
CA CYS A 89 5.77 -0.48 6.50
C CYS A 89 6.88 -0.45 5.44
N LEU A 90 8.02 0.17 5.78
CA LEU A 90 9.15 0.27 4.85
C LEU A 90 9.85 -1.08 4.62
N GLY A 91 9.46 -2.12 5.35
CA GLY A 91 9.92 -3.47 5.10
C GLY A 91 11.41 -3.70 5.25
N GLY A 92 12.10 -2.89 6.07
CA GLY A 92 13.54 -2.99 6.27
C GLY A 92 14.37 -2.21 5.26
N GLN A 93 13.77 -1.43 4.36
CA GLN A 93 14.49 -0.67 3.34
C GLN A 93 15.51 0.31 3.92
N ILE A 94 15.14 1.02 5.02
CA ILE A 94 16.03 1.98 5.66
C ILE A 94 17.23 1.26 6.28
N ASP A 95 16.98 0.15 6.97
CA ASP A 95 18.05 -0.65 7.57
C ASP A 95 18.98 -1.22 6.51
N ARG A 96 18.43 -1.57 5.33
CA ARG A 96 19.20 -2.11 4.23
C ARG A 96 20.11 -1.08 3.56
N GLN A 97 19.84 0.20 3.70
CA GLN A 97 20.72 1.27 3.21
C GLN A 97 22.07 1.24 3.96
N THR A 98 22.07 0.87 5.23
CA THR A 98 23.28 0.76 6.06
C THR A 98 23.80 -0.68 6.13
N ASN A 99 22.97 -1.68 5.94
CA ASN A 99 23.32 -3.09 5.96
C ASN A 99 22.55 -3.84 4.86
N ARG A 100 23.23 -4.14 3.75
CA ARG A 100 22.62 -4.80 2.59
C ARG A 100 22.10 -6.22 2.86
N ARG A 101 22.54 -6.82 3.98
CA ARG A 101 22.08 -8.16 4.39
C ARG A 101 20.83 -8.11 5.24
N PHE A 102 20.37 -6.92 5.63
CA PHE A 102 19.15 -6.79 6.40
C PHE A 102 17.96 -7.29 5.57
N PRO A 103 17.14 -8.21 6.11
CA PRO A 103 16.05 -8.80 5.33
C PRO A 103 14.96 -7.77 5.01
N LEU A 104 14.45 -7.82 3.78
CA LEU A 104 13.28 -7.05 3.39
C LEU A 104 12.01 -7.83 3.72
N CYS A 105 10.94 -7.12 4.04
CA CYS A 105 9.63 -7.71 4.31
C CYS A 105 8.52 -6.87 3.70
N CYS A 106 7.28 -7.36 3.78
CA CYS A 106 6.07 -6.66 3.32
C CYS A 106 6.19 -6.20 1.86
N ASP A 107 5.87 -4.93 1.56
CA ASP A 107 5.94 -4.40 0.21
C ASP A 107 7.34 -4.49 -0.39
N ALA A 108 8.36 -4.16 0.38
CA ALA A 108 9.75 -4.21 -0.08
C ALA A 108 10.16 -5.61 -0.55
N ASN A 109 9.65 -6.65 0.10
CA ASN A 109 9.93 -8.04 -0.27
C ASN A 109 8.98 -8.54 -1.37
N LYS A 110 7.72 -8.06 -1.37
CA LYS A 110 6.69 -8.46 -2.33
C LYS A 110 7.05 -8.02 -3.76
N LYS A 111 7.50 -6.77 -3.93
CA LYS A 111 7.78 -6.17 -5.25
C LYS A 111 6.59 -6.33 -6.20
N ASN A 112 6.77 -6.94 -7.38
CA ASN A 112 5.72 -7.14 -8.38
C ASN A 112 5.03 -8.50 -8.28
N ARG A 113 5.22 -9.25 -7.19
CA ARG A 113 4.55 -10.53 -7.00
C ARG A 113 3.10 -10.34 -6.60
N VAL A 114 2.22 -11.19 -7.12
CA VAL A 114 0.80 -11.19 -6.74
C VAL A 114 0.62 -12.10 -5.53
N ILE A 115 -0.06 -11.57 -4.50
CA ILE A 115 -0.38 -12.32 -3.28
C ILE A 115 -1.82 -12.82 -3.42
N GLU A 116 -2.05 -14.11 -3.09
CA GLU A 116 -3.38 -14.73 -3.24
C GLU A 116 -4.40 -14.22 -2.21
N VAL A 117 -3.96 -13.89 -0.99
CA VAL A 117 -4.86 -13.46 0.09
C VAL A 117 -4.71 -11.97 0.32
N SER A 118 -5.80 -11.22 0.14
CA SER A 118 -5.83 -9.77 0.33
C SER A 118 -6.25 -9.39 1.75
N PRO A 119 -5.62 -8.37 2.38
CA PRO A 119 -6.13 -7.81 3.64
C PRO A 119 -7.55 -7.26 3.55
N THR A 120 -8.04 -6.97 2.35
CA THR A 120 -9.41 -6.50 2.12
C THR A 120 -10.42 -7.63 1.95
N ASP A 121 -9.97 -8.88 1.97
CA ASP A 121 -10.83 -10.05 1.98
C ASP A 121 -11.30 -10.29 3.43
N PRO A 122 -12.63 -10.32 3.70
CA PRO A 122 -13.14 -10.55 5.06
C PRO A 122 -12.63 -11.84 5.70
N ASP A 123 -12.27 -12.85 4.90
CA ASP A 123 -11.77 -14.12 5.39
C ASP A 123 -10.24 -14.19 5.51
N CYS A 124 -9.54 -13.07 5.27
CA CYS A 124 -8.07 -13.06 5.22
C CYS A 124 -7.41 -13.59 6.50
N GLU A 125 -7.98 -13.33 7.67
CA GLU A 125 -7.42 -13.77 8.95
C GLU A 125 -7.50 -15.28 9.13
N SER A 126 -8.41 -15.97 8.45
CA SER A 126 -8.58 -17.41 8.55
C SER A 126 -7.48 -18.20 7.83
N TYR A 127 -6.73 -17.57 6.93
CA TYR A 127 -5.65 -18.20 6.16
C TYR A 127 -4.31 -18.21 6.88
N PHE A 128 -4.22 -17.56 8.04
CA PHE A 128 -2.97 -17.41 8.78
C PHE A 128 -3.15 -17.83 10.23
N GLU A 129 -2.16 -18.55 10.79
CA GLU A 129 -2.06 -18.80 12.20
C GLU A 129 -1.10 -17.78 12.81
N TYR A 130 -1.52 -17.18 13.92
CA TYR A 130 -0.70 -16.21 14.65
C TYR A 130 -0.31 -16.84 15.99
N ASP A 131 0.99 -16.86 16.29
CA ASP A 131 1.48 -17.27 17.59
C ASP A 131 1.21 -16.15 18.60
N ASP A 132 0.67 -16.51 19.73
CA ASP A 132 0.40 -15.57 20.83
C ASP A 132 1.68 -15.20 21.59
#